data_f7765dfea6394a72a83b744a153c7f64
#
_entry.id   f7765dfea6394a72a83b744a153c7f64
#
_cell.length_a   1.000
_cell.length_b   1.000
_cell.length_c   1.000
_cell.angle_alpha   90.00
_cell.angle_beta   90.00
_cell.angle_gamma   90.00
#
_symmetry.space_group_name_H-M   'P 1'
#
loop_
_entity.id
_entity.type
_entity.pdbx_description
1 polymer ?
#
loop_
_entity_poly.entity_id
_entity_poly.type
_entity_poly.pdbx_seq_one_letter_code
_entity_poly.pdbx_strand_id
1 'polypeptide(L)'
;LDEGVVPVITGFQGMNELGDITTLGRGGSDTTGVALAVALKADECQIYTDVDGVFTTDPRVCDKARLLKEVSFEEMLELSSSGAKVLQLRAVEYASKFNLPLRVLSSFQEGEGTLVQEEKNIMERPIVSGISSIDSEAKLTIRGVPDVPGVAAKILSPISEAGIEVDVIVQNISADNNTDFTFTVDKSDAKKAEDILQKTSQTLGGGSIEVDDEIAKISIVGRGMRAHAGVASKMFQTLAKNEINISMITTSEIKISVVI
;
A
#
# COMPACT_ATOMS: atom_id res chain seq x y z
N LEU A 1 9.70 10.99 33.22
CA LEU A 1 8.26 10.74 33.44
C LEU A 1 7.96 10.68 34.95
N ASP A 2 8.80 10.04 35.74
CA ASP A 2 8.60 9.87 37.21
C ASP A 2 8.59 11.19 37.99
N GLU A 3 9.13 12.24 37.39
CA GLU A 3 9.16 13.59 37.97
C GLU A 3 7.99 14.48 37.49
N GLY A 4 7.03 13.94 36.75
CA GLY A 4 5.92 14.69 36.18
C GLY A 4 6.30 15.62 35.01
N VAL A 5 7.50 15.46 34.45
CA VAL A 5 7.95 16.23 33.30
C VAL A 5 7.48 15.58 32.03
N VAL A 6 6.90 16.37 31.11
CA VAL A 6 6.51 15.92 29.75
C VAL A 6 7.68 16.20 28.81
N PRO A 7 8.40 15.16 28.30
CA PRO A 7 9.48 15.36 27.34
C PRO A 7 8.92 15.69 25.97
N VAL A 8 9.51 16.68 25.32
CA VAL A 8 9.25 16.98 23.89
C VAL A 8 10.44 16.48 23.06
N ILE A 9 10.19 15.54 22.16
CA ILE A 9 11.23 14.88 21.38
C ILE A 9 10.99 15.18 19.91
N THR A 10 12.06 15.60 19.19
CA THR A 10 12.00 15.84 17.74
C THR A 10 11.91 14.51 17.01
N GLY A 11 10.92 14.37 16.11
CA GLY A 11 10.79 13.25 15.22
C GLY A 11 11.49 13.46 13.88
N PHE A 12 11.31 12.53 12.91
CA PHE A 12 11.83 12.59 11.55
C PHE A 12 13.36 12.43 11.44
N GLN A 13 14.09 12.40 12.52
CA GLN A 13 15.56 12.38 12.56
C GLN A 13 16.07 11.00 12.98
N GLY A 14 17.20 10.63 12.42
CA GLY A 14 18.07 9.55 12.87
C GLY A 14 19.51 10.04 13.00
N MET A 15 20.39 9.20 13.44
CA MET A 15 21.82 9.43 13.48
C MET A 15 22.54 8.22 12.89
N ASN A 16 23.50 8.48 12.00
CA ASN A 16 24.33 7.41 11.44
C ASN A 16 25.47 7.04 12.42
N GLU A 17 26.26 6.04 12.08
CA GLU A 17 27.38 5.57 12.89
C GLU A 17 28.51 6.63 13.07
N LEU A 18 28.57 7.63 12.19
CA LEU A 18 29.53 8.73 12.23
C LEU A 18 29.05 9.89 13.12
N GLY A 19 27.81 9.81 13.64
CA GLY A 19 27.19 10.86 14.44
C GLY A 19 26.50 11.96 13.65
N ASP A 20 26.38 11.82 12.32
CA ASP A 20 25.66 12.80 11.48
C ASP A 20 24.15 12.62 11.62
N ILE A 21 23.43 13.73 11.68
CA ILE A 21 21.96 13.72 11.70
C ILE A 21 21.46 13.40 10.28
N THR A 22 20.61 12.40 10.21
CA THR A 22 19.95 11.94 8.98
C THR A 22 18.44 12.06 9.10
N THR A 23 17.72 12.00 7.98
CA THR A 23 16.26 11.93 7.98
C THR A 23 15.76 10.51 7.78
N LEU A 24 14.66 10.16 8.44
CA LEU A 24 14.02 8.83 8.28
C LEU A 24 13.16 8.73 7.02
N GLY A 25 13.08 9.81 6.22
CA GLY A 25 12.23 9.88 5.04
C GLY A 25 10.77 10.16 5.38
N ARG A 26 9.90 10.09 4.37
CA ARG A 26 8.47 10.40 4.52
C ARG A 26 7.84 9.52 5.61
N GLY A 27 7.06 10.15 6.52
CA GLY A 27 6.43 9.48 7.68
C GLY A 27 7.40 9.10 8.80
N GLY A 28 8.62 9.64 8.77
CA GLY A 28 9.60 9.40 9.82
C GLY A 28 9.15 9.87 11.21
N SER A 29 8.30 10.90 11.28
CA SER A 29 7.73 11.36 12.56
C SER A 29 6.80 10.32 13.19
N ASP A 30 5.92 9.70 12.40
CA ASP A 30 5.03 8.63 12.86
C ASP A 30 5.86 7.44 13.36
N THR A 31 6.87 7.05 12.58
CA THR A 31 7.80 5.97 12.96
C THR A 31 8.54 6.29 14.26
N THR A 32 8.99 7.54 14.44
CA THR A 32 9.65 7.98 15.69
C THR A 32 8.69 7.90 16.86
N GLY A 33 7.44 8.39 16.70
CA GLY A 33 6.42 8.36 17.76
C GLY A 33 6.12 6.93 18.21
N VAL A 34 5.92 6.02 17.25
CA VAL A 34 5.68 4.60 17.54
C VAL A 34 6.88 3.95 18.22
N ALA A 35 8.10 4.21 17.74
CA ALA A 35 9.32 3.64 18.33
C ALA A 35 9.52 4.08 19.79
N LEU A 36 9.24 5.35 20.07
CA LEU A 36 9.30 5.88 21.44
C LEU A 36 8.22 5.28 22.33
N ALA A 37 6.98 5.17 21.82
CA ALA A 37 5.88 4.57 22.57
C ALA A 37 6.17 3.10 22.93
N VAL A 38 6.74 2.32 21.99
CA VAL A 38 7.18 0.94 22.25
C VAL A 38 8.28 0.91 23.29
N ALA A 39 9.31 1.76 23.17
CA ALA A 39 10.44 1.80 24.11
C ALA A 39 10.00 2.18 25.53
N LEU A 40 9.01 3.06 25.65
CA LEU A 40 8.44 3.50 26.92
C LEU A 40 7.34 2.57 27.46
N LYS A 41 6.98 1.52 26.69
CA LYS A 41 5.87 0.59 27.01
C LYS A 41 4.56 1.35 27.25
N ALA A 42 4.27 2.32 26.39
CA ALA A 42 3.03 3.08 26.44
C ALA A 42 1.82 2.18 26.15
N ASP A 43 0.68 2.53 26.71
CA ASP A 43 -0.59 1.81 26.48
C ASP A 43 -1.15 2.05 25.08
N GLU A 44 -0.88 3.23 24.49
CA GLU A 44 -1.35 3.67 23.18
C GLU A 44 -0.39 4.73 22.61
N CYS A 45 -0.22 4.76 21.29
CA CYS A 45 0.43 5.85 20.57
C CYS A 45 -0.63 6.67 19.81
N GLN A 46 -0.71 7.95 20.06
CA GLN A 46 -1.65 8.86 19.41
C GLN A 46 -0.96 9.64 18.29
N ILE A 47 -1.50 9.56 17.08
CA ILE A 47 -1.03 10.29 15.90
C ILE A 47 -2.04 11.39 15.59
N TYR A 48 -1.66 12.62 15.81
CA TYR A 48 -2.48 13.79 15.47
C TYR A 48 -2.13 14.26 14.06
N THR A 49 -3.15 14.36 13.19
CA THR A 49 -3.00 14.68 11.78
C THR A 49 -4.09 15.67 11.31
N ASP A 50 -4.12 15.96 10.01
CA ASP A 50 -5.09 16.88 9.38
C ASP A 50 -6.44 16.22 9.02
N VAL A 51 -6.61 14.94 9.34
CA VAL A 51 -7.87 14.20 9.18
C VAL A 51 -8.38 13.68 10.51
N ASP A 52 -9.69 13.42 10.60
CA ASP A 52 -10.35 12.98 11.84
C ASP A 52 -10.06 11.53 12.22
N GLY A 53 -9.41 10.77 11.33
CA GLY A 53 -9.07 9.37 11.49
C GLY A 53 -9.02 8.64 10.14
N VAL A 54 -9.16 7.33 10.17
CA VAL A 54 -9.22 6.49 8.97
C VAL A 54 -10.67 6.38 8.49
N PHE A 55 -10.90 6.66 7.21
CA PHE A 55 -12.22 6.59 6.60
C PHE A 55 -12.34 5.34 5.72
N THR A 56 -13.58 4.94 5.44
CA THR A 56 -13.89 3.84 4.51
C THR A 56 -13.41 4.09 3.09
N THR A 57 -13.17 5.34 2.72
CA THR A 57 -12.45 5.82 1.52
C THR A 57 -12.09 7.28 1.72
N ASP A 58 -11.35 7.90 0.80
CA ASP A 58 -10.99 9.32 0.90
C ASP A 58 -12.26 10.21 0.85
N PRO A 59 -12.58 10.95 1.92
CA PRO A 59 -13.77 11.81 1.94
C PRO A 59 -13.73 12.96 0.94
N ARG A 60 -12.54 13.31 0.42
CA ARG A 60 -12.39 14.32 -0.66
C ARG A 60 -12.83 13.78 -2.02
N VAL A 61 -12.82 12.46 -2.20
CA VAL A 61 -13.25 11.76 -3.42
C VAL A 61 -14.70 11.29 -3.31
N CYS A 62 -15.12 10.85 -2.13
CA CYS A 62 -16.44 10.30 -1.90
C CYS A 62 -17.08 10.91 -0.64
N ASP A 63 -18.14 11.70 -0.83
CA ASP A 63 -18.91 12.36 0.23
C ASP A 63 -19.62 11.38 1.19
N LYS A 64 -19.76 10.11 0.78
CA LYS A 64 -20.33 9.02 1.58
C LYS A 64 -19.31 8.26 2.42
N ALA A 65 -18.04 8.70 2.39
CA ALA A 65 -17.00 8.12 3.25
C ALA A 65 -17.40 8.25 4.72
N ARG A 66 -17.17 7.20 5.49
CA ARG A 66 -17.49 7.14 6.92
C ARG A 66 -16.22 6.91 7.72
N LEU A 67 -16.10 7.60 8.84
CA LEU A 67 -15.04 7.36 9.79
C LEU A 67 -15.13 5.94 10.36
N LEU A 68 -14.02 5.23 10.36
CA LEU A 68 -13.89 3.92 11.02
C LEU A 68 -13.56 4.17 12.50
N LYS A 69 -14.32 3.58 13.40
CA LYS A 69 -13.99 3.65 14.84
C LYS A 69 -12.77 2.80 15.16
N GLU A 70 -12.69 1.64 14.52
CA GLU A 70 -11.63 0.66 14.72
C GLU A 70 -11.24 0.01 13.40
N VAL A 71 -9.97 -0.34 13.26
CA VAL A 71 -9.42 -1.09 12.13
C VAL A 71 -8.29 -2.00 12.63
N SER A 72 -8.17 -3.20 12.07
CA SER A 72 -7.07 -4.08 12.42
C SER A 72 -5.74 -3.63 11.82
N PHE A 73 -4.62 -3.99 12.46
CA PHE A 73 -3.30 -3.72 11.88
C PHE A 73 -3.18 -4.27 10.45
N GLU A 74 -3.69 -5.49 10.21
CA GLU A 74 -3.61 -6.12 8.90
C GLU A 74 -4.39 -5.32 7.83
N GLU A 75 -5.62 -4.88 8.15
CA GLU A 75 -6.39 -4.03 7.23
C GLU A 75 -5.74 -2.66 7.03
N MET A 76 -5.19 -2.06 8.10
CA MET A 76 -4.51 -0.77 7.99
C MET A 76 -3.24 -0.86 7.14
N LEU A 77 -2.46 -1.95 7.24
CA LEU A 77 -1.32 -2.23 6.38
C LEU A 77 -1.73 -2.31 4.92
N GLU A 78 -2.79 -3.08 4.62
CA GLU A 78 -3.30 -3.19 3.25
C GLU A 78 -3.87 -1.86 2.72
N LEU A 79 -4.58 -1.09 3.54
CA LEU A 79 -5.07 0.24 3.16
C LEU A 79 -3.90 1.19 2.90
N SER A 80 -2.90 1.22 3.78
CA SER A 80 -1.72 2.10 3.62
C SER A 80 -0.90 1.75 2.37
N SER A 81 -0.69 0.46 2.10
CA SER A 81 0.02 0.00 0.89
C SER A 81 -0.77 0.24 -0.39
N SER A 82 -2.10 0.34 -0.29
CA SER A 82 -3.00 0.54 -1.42
C SER A 82 -3.40 2.02 -1.64
N GLY A 83 -2.70 2.97 -1.00
CA GLY A 83 -2.87 4.39 -1.25
C GLY A 83 -3.64 5.19 -0.20
N ALA A 84 -4.07 4.60 0.90
CA ALA A 84 -4.61 5.36 2.03
C ALA A 84 -3.47 6.10 2.75
N LYS A 85 -3.42 7.42 2.59
CA LYS A 85 -2.29 8.28 3.02
C LYS A 85 -2.43 8.79 4.47
N VAL A 86 -3.12 8.07 5.35
CA VAL A 86 -3.40 8.52 6.72
C VAL A 86 -2.27 8.16 7.67
N LEU A 87 -1.79 6.91 7.61
CA LEU A 87 -0.66 6.42 8.40
C LEU A 87 0.43 5.89 7.47
N GLN A 88 1.67 6.09 7.88
CA GLN A 88 2.81 5.50 7.19
C GLN A 88 2.90 4.00 7.45
N LEU A 89 3.10 3.24 6.37
CA LEU A 89 3.19 1.78 6.40
C LEU A 89 4.18 1.28 7.47
N ARG A 90 5.40 1.84 7.50
CA ARG A 90 6.44 1.47 8.47
C ARG A 90 6.02 1.69 9.93
N ALA A 91 5.27 2.74 10.21
CA ALA A 91 4.77 3.01 11.56
C ALA A 91 3.76 1.96 11.98
N VAL A 92 2.84 1.58 11.08
CA VAL A 92 1.84 0.53 11.31
C VAL A 92 2.51 -0.83 11.48
N GLU A 93 3.49 -1.18 10.63
CA GLU A 93 4.28 -2.42 10.74
C GLU A 93 4.97 -2.52 12.11
N TYR A 94 5.62 -1.42 12.54
CA TYR A 94 6.33 -1.41 13.80
C TYR A 94 5.37 -1.54 14.99
N ALA A 95 4.24 -0.82 14.97
CA ALA A 95 3.20 -0.93 15.99
C ALA A 95 2.59 -2.34 16.05
N SER A 96 2.30 -2.93 14.89
CA SER A 96 1.80 -4.30 14.78
C SER A 96 2.76 -5.32 15.39
N LYS A 97 4.06 -5.20 15.09
CA LYS A 97 5.11 -6.09 15.59
C LYS A 97 5.17 -6.12 17.12
N PHE A 98 4.91 -5.00 17.77
CA PHE A 98 4.95 -4.86 19.24
C PHE A 98 3.56 -4.83 19.86
N ASN A 99 2.51 -5.04 19.07
CA ASN A 99 1.11 -4.99 19.50
C ASN A 99 0.75 -3.70 20.25
N LEU A 100 1.31 -2.56 19.81
CA LEU A 100 1.04 -1.24 20.36
C LEU A 100 -0.17 -0.62 19.65
N PRO A 101 -1.29 -0.37 20.34
CA PRO A 101 -2.42 0.33 19.75
C PRO A 101 -2.03 1.71 19.22
N LEU A 102 -2.50 2.06 18.02
CA LEU A 102 -2.37 3.40 17.45
C LEU A 102 -3.73 4.07 17.42
N ARG A 103 -3.80 5.32 17.78
CA ARG A 103 -5.01 6.12 17.62
C ARG A 103 -4.74 7.29 16.69
N VAL A 104 -5.50 7.39 15.62
CA VAL A 104 -5.45 8.51 14.68
C VAL A 104 -6.48 9.54 15.09
N LEU A 105 -6.04 10.75 15.30
CA LEU A 105 -6.84 11.86 15.80
C LEU A 105 -6.65 13.11 14.95
N SER A 106 -7.66 13.98 14.91
CA SER A 106 -7.54 15.29 14.29
C SER A 106 -6.73 16.24 15.18
N SER A 107 -5.84 17.03 14.54
CA SER A 107 -5.17 18.16 15.20
C SER A 107 -6.07 19.38 15.39
N PHE A 108 -7.26 19.40 14.75
CA PHE A 108 -8.12 20.57 14.65
C PHE A 108 -9.47 20.42 15.33
N GLN A 109 -9.90 19.19 15.57
CA GLN A 109 -11.21 18.88 16.14
C GLN A 109 -11.10 17.83 17.23
N GLU A 110 -11.94 17.94 18.25
CA GLU A 110 -12.07 16.91 19.27
C GLU A 110 -12.86 15.72 18.70
N GLY A 111 -12.48 14.51 19.05
CA GLY A 111 -13.13 13.29 18.60
C GLY A 111 -12.44 12.03 19.11
N GLU A 112 -13.09 10.89 18.96
CA GLU A 112 -12.54 9.58 19.35
C GLU A 112 -11.50 9.06 18.35
N GLY A 113 -11.50 9.60 17.10
CA GLY A 113 -10.63 9.17 16.02
C GLY A 113 -10.84 7.72 15.60
N THR A 114 -9.78 7.11 15.08
CA THR A 114 -9.74 5.69 14.70
C THR A 114 -8.70 4.95 15.53
N LEU A 115 -9.09 3.86 16.16
CA LEU A 115 -8.20 2.95 16.86
C LEU A 115 -7.70 1.85 15.92
N VAL A 116 -6.38 1.73 15.75
CA VAL A 116 -5.71 0.66 15.02
C VAL A 116 -5.15 -0.32 16.03
N GLN A 117 -5.61 -1.56 16.02
CA GLN A 117 -5.26 -2.55 17.04
C GLN A 117 -5.28 -3.98 16.52
N GLU A 118 -4.94 -4.94 17.36
CA GLU A 118 -5.00 -6.35 17.01
C GLU A 118 -6.45 -6.80 16.80
N GLU A 119 -6.67 -7.62 15.78
CA GLU A 119 -8.00 -8.09 15.34
C GLU A 119 -8.87 -8.68 16.47
N LYS A 120 -8.25 -9.46 17.35
CA LYS A 120 -9.01 -10.15 18.45
C LYS A 120 -9.76 -9.18 19.36
N ASN A 121 -9.38 -7.89 19.35
CA ASN A 121 -9.98 -6.86 20.17
C ASN A 121 -11.16 -6.16 19.45
N ILE A 122 -11.39 -6.43 18.16
CA ILE A 122 -12.46 -5.81 17.37
C ILE A 122 -13.73 -6.67 17.44
N MET A 123 -14.81 -6.10 17.96
CA MET A 123 -16.06 -6.84 18.20
C MET A 123 -16.96 -6.93 16.97
N GLU A 124 -17.04 -5.88 16.15
CA GLU A 124 -17.86 -5.82 14.95
C GLU A 124 -16.98 -5.67 13.71
N ARG A 125 -17.28 -6.46 12.66
CA ARG A 125 -16.47 -6.49 11.43
C ARG A 125 -17.32 -6.25 10.21
N PRO A 126 -17.06 -5.17 9.45
CA PRO A 126 -17.62 -5.05 8.12
C PRO A 126 -17.00 -6.07 7.17
N ILE A 127 -17.75 -6.48 6.14
CA ILE A 127 -17.22 -7.35 5.08
C ILE A 127 -16.08 -6.66 4.33
N VAL A 128 -16.29 -5.37 4.03
CA VAL A 128 -15.28 -4.47 3.43
C VAL A 128 -15.10 -3.31 4.39
N SER A 129 -13.88 -3.13 4.85
CA SER A 129 -13.51 -2.08 5.80
C SER A 129 -13.17 -0.78 5.08
N GLY A 130 -12.53 -0.88 3.90
CA GLY A 130 -12.16 0.31 3.15
C GLY A 130 -11.94 0.08 1.67
N ILE A 131 -11.91 1.20 0.95
CA ILE A 131 -11.58 1.29 -0.47
C ILE A 131 -10.52 2.37 -0.63
N SER A 132 -9.45 2.05 -1.34
CA SER A 132 -8.37 2.98 -1.67
C SER A 132 -8.12 3.01 -3.17
N SER A 133 -7.53 4.10 -3.65
CA SER A 133 -7.13 4.24 -5.04
C SER A 133 -5.74 4.85 -5.16
N ILE A 134 -5.00 4.40 -6.15
CA ILE A 134 -3.71 4.96 -6.58
C ILE A 134 -3.83 5.28 -8.07
N ASP A 135 -3.53 6.51 -8.46
CA ASP A 135 -3.50 7.03 -9.82
C ASP A 135 -2.10 7.44 -10.28
N SER A 136 -1.12 7.23 -9.41
CA SER A 136 0.30 7.55 -9.65
C SER A 136 1.12 6.34 -10.10
N GLU A 137 0.50 5.30 -10.64
CA GLU A 137 1.19 4.13 -11.18
C GLU A 137 1.17 4.10 -12.70
N ALA A 138 2.17 3.44 -13.26
CA ALA A 138 2.24 3.06 -14.67
C ALA A 138 2.40 1.55 -14.80
N LYS A 139 1.74 0.98 -15.80
CA LYS A 139 1.80 -0.44 -16.16
C LYS A 139 2.81 -0.63 -17.28
N LEU A 140 3.77 -1.52 -17.10
CA LEU A 140 4.73 -1.92 -18.11
C LEU A 140 4.52 -3.40 -18.46
N THR A 141 4.48 -3.69 -19.76
CA THR A 141 4.35 -5.05 -20.25
C THR A 141 5.47 -5.35 -21.23
N ILE A 142 6.19 -6.44 -21.01
CA ILE A 142 7.08 -7.04 -22.01
C ILE A 142 6.40 -8.28 -22.57
N ARG A 143 6.14 -8.29 -23.90
CA ARG A 143 5.41 -9.36 -24.55
C ARG A 143 6.32 -10.31 -25.29
N GLY A 144 5.91 -11.57 -25.34
CA GLY A 144 6.52 -12.58 -26.21
C GLY A 144 7.95 -12.96 -25.83
N VAL A 145 8.31 -12.88 -24.55
CA VAL A 145 9.60 -13.39 -24.06
C VAL A 145 9.54 -14.90 -23.85
N PRO A 146 10.64 -15.65 -24.04
CA PRO A 146 10.64 -17.10 -23.85
C PRO A 146 10.21 -17.50 -22.43
N ASP A 147 9.29 -18.47 -22.32
CA ASP A 147 8.88 -19.02 -21.03
C ASP A 147 9.89 -20.06 -20.55
N VAL A 148 10.94 -19.57 -19.91
CA VAL A 148 12.02 -20.40 -19.36
C VAL A 148 12.31 -20.04 -17.90
N PRO A 149 12.79 -21.00 -17.09
CA PRO A 149 13.16 -20.72 -15.71
C PRO A 149 14.14 -19.54 -15.60
N GLY A 150 13.81 -18.58 -14.71
CA GLY A 150 14.63 -17.42 -14.46
C GLY A 150 14.29 -16.19 -15.32
N VAL A 151 13.33 -16.24 -16.23
CA VAL A 151 12.93 -15.07 -17.04
C VAL A 151 12.45 -13.90 -16.16
N ALA A 152 11.59 -14.16 -15.16
CA ALA A 152 11.13 -13.14 -14.23
C ALA A 152 12.29 -12.47 -13.48
N ALA A 153 13.28 -13.25 -13.01
CA ALA A 153 14.47 -12.71 -12.36
C ALA A 153 15.28 -11.81 -13.31
N LYS A 154 15.46 -12.22 -14.57
CA LYS A 154 16.18 -11.41 -15.56
C LYS A 154 15.48 -10.08 -15.88
N ILE A 155 14.14 -10.05 -15.81
CA ILE A 155 13.35 -8.84 -16.02
C ILE A 155 13.40 -7.93 -14.78
N LEU A 156 13.18 -8.48 -13.59
CA LEU A 156 13.02 -7.69 -12.37
C LEU A 156 14.32 -7.31 -11.67
N SER A 157 15.40 -8.12 -11.78
CA SER A 157 16.64 -7.79 -11.08
C SER A 157 17.22 -6.43 -11.50
N PRO A 158 17.31 -6.07 -12.80
CA PRO A 158 17.79 -4.73 -13.19
C PRO A 158 16.89 -3.59 -12.73
N ILE A 159 15.58 -3.83 -12.61
CA ILE A 159 14.60 -2.86 -12.08
C ILE A 159 14.87 -2.61 -10.60
N SER A 160 15.01 -3.69 -9.83
CA SER A 160 15.31 -3.62 -8.39
C SER A 160 16.69 -3.01 -8.10
N GLU A 161 17.72 -3.36 -8.89
CA GLU A 161 19.07 -2.79 -8.78
C GLU A 161 19.09 -1.29 -9.06
N ALA A 162 18.15 -0.81 -9.88
CA ALA A 162 17.95 0.62 -10.13
C ALA A 162 17.16 1.34 -9.03
N GLY A 163 16.75 0.63 -7.97
CA GLY A 163 15.97 1.16 -6.85
C GLY A 163 14.51 1.46 -7.20
N ILE A 164 13.96 0.82 -8.25
CA ILE A 164 12.56 0.99 -8.66
C ILE A 164 11.71 -0.06 -7.91
N GLU A 165 10.71 0.42 -7.18
CA GLU A 165 9.74 -0.45 -6.50
C GLU A 165 8.69 -0.95 -7.50
N VAL A 166 8.40 -2.25 -7.44
CA VAL A 166 7.38 -2.92 -8.25
C VAL A 166 6.25 -3.34 -7.34
N ASP A 167 4.99 -3.03 -7.70
CA ASP A 167 3.85 -3.36 -6.85
C ASP A 167 3.11 -4.62 -7.37
N VAL A 168 2.44 -4.53 -8.51
CA VAL A 168 1.71 -5.66 -9.09
C VAL A 168 2.57 -6.38 -10.11
N ILE A 169 2.60 -7.71 -10.07
CA ILE A 169 3.29 -8.54 -11.05
C ILE A 169 2.31 -9.58 -11.59
N VAL A 170 2.18 -9.67 -12.91
CA VAL A 170 1.38 -10.67 -13.60
C VAL A 170 2.19 -11.30 -14.72
N GLN A 171 2.25 -12.62 -14.75
CA GLN A 171 2.86 -13.39 -15.83
C GLN A 171 1.81 -14.30 -16.45
N ASN A 172 1.64 -14.22 -17.77
CA ASN A 172 0.73 -15.07 -18.54
C ASN A 172 1.50 -15.89 -19.56
N ILE A 173 1.30 -17.21 -19.55
CA ILE A 173 1.92 -18.13 -20.50
C ILE A 173 1.04 -18.18 -21.74
N SER A 174 1.63 -17.92 -22.90
CA SER A 174 1.00 -18.06 -24.22
C SER A 174 1.14 -19.49 -24.77
N ALA A 175 0.31 -19.83 -25.77
CA ALA A 175 0.32 -21.17 -26.38
C ALA A 175 1.65 -21.53 -27.08
N ASP A 176 2.48 -20.55 -27.41
CA ASP A 176 3.72 -20.69 -28.19
C ASP A 176 4.98 -20.81 -27.33
N ASN A 177 4.88 -21.22 -26.06
CA ASN A 177 5.97 -21.23 -25.09
C ASN A 177 6.62 -19.84 -24.87
N ASN A 178 5.87 -18.80 -25.11
CA ASN A 178 6.24 -17.44 -24.75
C ASN A 178 5.40 -16.98 -23.58
N THR A 179 5.88 -15.96 -22.90
CA THR A 179 5.15 -15.33 -21.78
C THR A 179 5.07 -13.83 -22.00
N ASP A 180 3.96 -13.27 -21.58
CA ASP A 180 3.82 -11.82 -21.36
C ASP A 180 4.02 -11.54 -19.88
N PHE A 181 4.91 -10.61 -19.58
CA PHE A 181 5.24 -10.23 -18.22
C PHE A 181 4.87 -8.77 -18.00
N THR A 182 3.95 -8.55 -17.08
CA THR A 182 3.40 -7.21 -16.75
C THR A 182 3.66 -6.88 -15.30
N PHE A 183 4.03 -5.64 -15.04
CA PHE A 183 4.15 -5.13 -13.68
C PHE A 183 3.82 -3.64 -13.62
N THR A 184 3.56 -3.12 -12.40
CA THR A 184 3.34 -1.69 -12.18
C THR A 184 4.48 -1.09 -11.36
N VAL A 185 4.76 0.19 -11.65
CA VAL A 185 5.73 1.03 -10.93
C VAL A 185 5.11 2.40 -10.69
N ASP A 186 5.73 3.23 -9.85
CA ASP A 186 5.36 4.65 -9.77
C ASP A 186 5.56 5.34 -11.13
N LYS A 187 4.64 6.25 -11.50
CA LYS A 187 4.73 7.01 -12.77
C LYS A 187 6.05 7.73 -12.95
N SER A 188 6.64 8.22 -11.86
CA SER A 188 7.94 8.92 -11.91
C SER A 188 9.08 8.02 -12.36
N ASP A 189 8.96 6.72 -12.14
CA ASP A 189 9.96 5.71 -12.51
C ASP A 189 9.67 5.03 -13.86
N ALA A 190 8.49 5.27 -14.46
CA ALA A 190 8.04 4.57 -15.67
C ALA A 190 9.04 4.65 -16.82
N LYS A 191 9.57 5.85 -17.10
CA LYS A 191 10.55 6.05 -18.19
C LYS A 191 11.86 5.33 -17.92
N LYS A 192 12.36 5.37 -16.70
CA LYS A 192 13.57 4.66 -16.28
C LYS A 192 13.40 3.15 -16.38
N ALA A 193 12.23 2.64 -15.95
CA ALA A 193 11.88 1.23 -16.05
C ALA A 193 11.78 0.78 -17.53
N GLU A 194 11.15 1.58 -18.40
CA GLU A 194 11.07 1.31 -19.82
C GLU A 194 12.46 1.19 -20.46
N ASP A 195 13.36 2.12 -20.18
CA ASP A 195 14.74 2.12 -20.73
C ASP A 195 15.53 0.88 -20.27
N ILE A 196 15.28 0.39 -19.05
CA ILE A 196 15.87 -0.86 -18.54
C ILE A 196 15.27 -2.06 -19.28
N LEU A 197 13.94 -2.10 -19.43
CA LEU A 197 13.26 -3.19 -20.14
C LEU A 197 13.70 -3.31 -21.59
N GLN A 198 13.92 -2.19 -22.29
CA GLN A 198 14.41 -2.20 -23.67
C GLN A 198 15.76 -2.92 -23.80
N LYS A 199 16.69 -2.67 -22.87
CA LYS A 199 17.98 -3.36 -22.82
C LYS A 199 17.81 -4.85 -22.47
N THR A 200 16.94 -5.14 -21.50
CA THR A 200 16.68 -6.51 -21.04
C THR A 200 16.03 -7.34 -22.16
N SER A 201 15.05 -6.78 -22.89
CA SER A 201 14.38 -7.43 -24.02
C SER A 201 15.37 -7.93 -25.07
N GLN A 202 16.39 -7.12 -25.42
CA GLN A 202 17.43 -7.51 -26.37
C GLN A 202 18.20 -8.77 -25.90
N THR A 203 18.45 -8.89 -24.60
CA THR A 203 19.16 -10.05 -24.03
C THR A 203 18.29 -11.31 -23.92
N LEU A 204 16.95 -11.13 -23.94
CA LEU A 204 15.99 -12.21 -23.84
C LEU A 204 15.56 -12.76 -25.21
N GLY A 205 16.10 -12.23 -26.31
CA GLY A 205 15.77 -12.66 -27.66
C GLY A 205 14.65 -11.85 -28.32
N GLY A 206 14.31 -10.71 -27.77
CA GLY A 206 13.28 -9.80 -28.25
C GLY A 206 12.10 -9.70 -27.29
N GLY A 207 11.05 -9.05 -27.75
CA GLY A 207 9.84 -8.76 -27.00
C GLY A 207 9.43 -7.30 -27.20
N SER A 208 8.15 -7.05 -27.44
CA SER A 208 7.63 -5.69 -27.51
C SER A 208 7.37 -5.17 -26.10
N ILE A 209 7.68 -3.89 -25.88
CA ILE A 209 7.42 -3.21 -24.59
C ILE A 209 6.25 -2.26 -24.80
N GLU A 210 5.31 -2.33 -23.90
CA GLU A 210 4.17 -1.43 -23.83
C GLU A 210 4.19 -0.74 -22.47
N VAL A 211 3.98 0.56 -22.47
CA VAL A 211 3.86 1.39 -21.26
C VAL A 211 2.50 2.07 -21.30
N ASP A 212 1.78 2.00 -20.19
CA ASP A 212 0.48 2.62 -20.02
C ASP A 212 0.51 3.35 -18.67
N ASP A 213 0.50 4.66 -18.71
CA ASP A 213 0.54 5.55 -17.54
C ASP A 213 -0.81 6.24 -17.26
N GLU A 214 -1.84 5.90 -18.03
CA GLU A 214 -3.22 6.37 -17.82
C GLU A 214 -4.05 5.32 -17.09
N ILE A 215 -3.49 4.73 -16.01
CA ILE A 215 -4.15 3.71 -15.22
C ILE A 215 -4.49 4.22 -13.82
N ALA A 216 -5.49 3.59 -13.20
CA ALA A 216 -5.76 3.71 -11.79
C ALA A 216 -5.92 2.33 -11.15
N LYS A 217 -5.30 2.12 -9.99
CA LYS A 217 -5.49 0.93 -9.19
C LYS A 217 -6.49 1.21 -8.09
N ILE A 218 -7.56 0.42 -8.04
CA ILE A 218 -8.60 0.49 -7.01
C ILE A 218 -8.54 -0.79 -6.19
N SER A 219 -8.44 -0.63 -4.87
CA SER A 219 -8.36 -1.75 -3.93
C SER A 219 -9.50 -1.70 -2.92
N ILE A 220 -10.18 -2.81 -2.74
CA ILE A 220 -11.10 -3.03 -1.62
C ILE A 220 -10.40 -3.91 -0.58
N VAL A 221 -10.49 -3.50 0.68
CA VAL A 221 -9.83 -4.17 1.81
C VAL A 221 -10.88 -4.53 2.86
N GLY A 222 -10.79 -5.72 3.42
CA GLY A 222 -11.63 -6.14 4.52
C GLY A 222 -11.51 -7.62 4.82
N ARG A 223 -11.27 -7.95 6.07
CA ARG A 223 -11.14 -9.35 6.52
C ARG A 223 -12.42 -10.16 6.42
N GLY A 224 -13.58 -9.49 6.46
CA GLY A 224 -14.87 -10.15 6.24
C GLY A 224 -14.99 -10.80 4.87
N MET A 225 -14.17 -10.42 3.89
CA MET A 225 -14.18 -11.02 2.55
C MET A 225 -13.80 -12.50 2.54
N ARG A 226 -12.97 -12.96 3.48
CA ARG A 226 -12.60 -14.38 3.62
C ARG A 226 -13.82 -15.32 3.77
N ALA A 227 -14.84 -14.86 4.47
CA ALA A 227 -16.04 -15.65 4.77
C ALA A 227 -17.22 -15.36 3.83
N HIS A 228 -17.11 -14.39 2.92
CA HIS A 228 -18.21 -13.92 2.11
C HIS A 228 -17.90 -14.00 0.62
N ALA A 229 -18.40 -15.03 -0.04
CA ALA A 229 -18.36 -15.15 -1.48
C ALA A 229 -19.18 -14.01 -2.14
N GLY A 230 -18.70 -13.54 -3.30
CA GLY A 230 -19.42 -12.56 -4.12
C GLY A 230 -18.99 -11.10 -3.95
N VAL A 231 -18.06 -10.76 -3.05
CA VAL A 231 -17.52 -9.40 -2.95
C VAL A 231 -16.84 -8.98 -4.26
N ALA A 232 -15.95 -9.85 -4.79
CA ALA A 232 -15.32 -9.64 -6.10
C ALA A 232 -16.37 -9.48 -7.22
N SER A 233 -17.36 -10.36 -7.25
CA SER A 233 -18.44 -10.31 -8.24
C SER A 233 -19.21 -8.98 -8.18
N LYS A 234 -19.50 -8.48 -6.99
CA LYS A 234 -20.16 -7.19 -6.81
C LYS A 234 -19.30 -6.02 -7.29
N MET A 235 -17.99 -6.05 -7.00
CA MET A 235 -17.06 -5.05 -7.50
C MET A 235 -17.04 -5.04 -9.03
N PHE A 236 -16.85 -6.22 -9.66
CA PHE A 236 -16.79 -6.34 -11.12
C PHE A 236 -18.11 -5.95 -11.81
N GLN A 237 -19.25 -6.34 -11.25
CA GLN A 237 -20.56 -5.93 -11.75
C GLN A 237 -20.77 -4.41 -11.66
N THR A 238 -20.24 -3.78 -10.58
CA THR A 238 -20.34 -2.33 -10.42
C THR A 238 -19.49 -1.62 -11.45
N LEU A 239 -18.26 -2.07 -11.72
CA LEU A 239 -17.40 -1.51 -12.76
C LEU A 239 -18.03 -1.69 -14.14
N ALA A 240 -18.49 -2.90 -14.46
CA ALA A 240 -19.15 -3.20 -15.76
C ALA A 240 -20.40 -2.36 -15.99
N LYS A 241 -21.25 -2.15 -14.95
CA LYS A 241 -22.45 -1.30 -15.04
C LYS A 241 -22.12 0.16 -15.34
N ASN A 242 -20.92 0.61 -14.97
CA ASN A 242 -20.45 1.96 -15.26
C ASN A 242 -19.51 2.02 -16.46
N GLU A 243 -19.47 0.97 -17.28
CA GLU A 243 -18.67 0.87 -18.51
C GLU A 243 -17.15 1.01 -18.26
N ILE A 244 -16.70 0.65 -17.05
CA ILE A 244 -15.28 0.67 -16.67
C ILE A 244 -14.68 -0.70 -16.94
N ASN A 245 -13.70 -0.74 -17.85
CA ASN A 245 -12.97 -1.96 -18.17
C ASN A 245 -11.89 -2.26 -17.14
N ILE A 246 -11.62 -3.55 -16.89
CA ILE A 246 -10.58 -4.00 -15.98
C ILE A 246 -9.42 -4.54 -16.82
N SER A 247 -8.22 -3.99 -16.62
CA SER A 247 -7.01 -4.44 -17.31
C SER A 247 -6.24 -5.52 -16.52
N MET A 248 -6.29 -5.47 -15.17
CA MET A 248 -5.63 -6.45 -14.31
C MET A 248 -6.46 -6.67 -13.03
N ILE A 249 -6.34 -7.86 -12.46
CA ILE A 249 -6.97 -8.22 -11.18
C ILE A 249 -5.92 -8.90 -10.31
N THR A 250 -5.82 -8.48 -9.06
CA THR A 250 -5.03 -9.17 -8.04
C THR A 250 -5.84 -9.37 -6.78
N THR A 251 -5.60 -10.47 -6.09
CA THR A 251 -6.32 -10.80 -4.86
C THR A 251 -5.38 -11.32 -3.79
N SER A 252 -5.65 -10.94 -2.54
CA SER A 252 -5.12 -11.60 -1.35
C SER A 252 -6.29 -12.10 -0.49
N GLU A 253 -6.01 -12.58 0.70
CA GLU A 253 -7.07 -13.05 1.61
C GLU A 253 -8.03 -11.93 2.05
N ILE A 254 -7.54 -10.70 2.12
CA ILE A 254 -8.30 -9.54 2.63
C ILE A 254 -8.32 -8.35 1.67
N LYS A 255 -7.77 -8.50 0.46
CA LYS A 255 -7.72 -7.43 -0.55
C LYS A 255 -8.08 -7.95 -1.93
N ILE A 256 -8.84 -7.16 -2.67
CA ILE A 256 -9.05 -7.32 -4.11
C ILE A 256 -8.68 -5.99 -4.76
N SER A 257 -7.74 -6.03 -5.69
CA SER A 257 -7.33 -4.86 -6.46
C SER A 257 -7.61 -5.06 -7.93
N VAL A 258 -8.06 -4.02 -8.58
CA VAL A 258 -8.21 -3.93 -10.04
C VAL A 258 -7.41 -2.76 -10.55
N VAL A 259 -6.83 -2.93 -11.72
CA VAL A 259 -6.26 -1.85 -12.53
C VAL A 259 -7.25 -1.55 -13.65
N ILE A 260 -7.62 -0.30 -13.79
CA ILE A 260 -8.58 0.21 -14.77
C ILE A 260 -7.95 1.28 -15.62
#